data_3303981e69ce8368e2b685d5fc9fbb19
#
_entry.id   3303981e69ce8368e2b685d5fc9fbb19
#
_cell.length_a   1.000
_cell.length_b   1.000
_cell.length_c   1.000
_cell.angle_alpha   90.00
_cell.angle_beta   90.00
_cell.angle_gamma   90.00
#
_symmetry.space_group_name_H-M   'P 1'
#
loop_
_entity.id
_entity.type
_entity.pdbx_description
1 polymer ?
#
loop_
_entity_poly.entity_id
_entity_poly.type
_entity_poly.pdbx_seq_one_letter_code
_entity_poly.pdbx_strand_id
1 'polypeptide(L)'
;DSGEYMFGRGALDMNSGVAGHMWLIRYFSEHPEELDGNIIAVSECDEEDNSHGIISALKALKEWKEKYDLEYIAAINADYSTPYHAEDENRYVYFGTIGKLLPTFYVVGRETHVGQAYGGLNPNLIVAELTRLIELNPELCDEAQGEVTIPPMSLKQSDFKDAYTVQTPIAAYAYYNVFTHSMSPREIMAKMKE
;
A
#
# COMPACT_ATOMS: atom_id res chain seq x y z
N ASP A 1 -17.86 -27.70 -9.95
CA ASP A 1 -17.37 -27.06 -11.20
C ASP A 1 -18.50 -27.00 -12.22
N SER A 2 -19.11 -25.81 -12.39
CA SER A 2 -20.16 -25.61 -13.42
C SER A 2 -19.62 -25.65 -14.86
N GLY A 3 -18.30 -25.45 -15.02
CA GLY A 3 -17.65 -25.23 -16.34
C GLY A 3 -17.89 -23.83 -16.92
N GLU A 4 -18.61 -22.97 -16.20
CA GLU A 4 -18.94 -21.61 -16.63
C GLU A 4 -17.87 -20.59 -16.24
N TYR A 5 -17.06 -20.93 -15.23
CA TYR A 5 -16.04 -20.02 -14.68
C TYR A 5 -14.68 -20.71 -14.64
N MET A 6 -13.65 -19.93 -14.92
CA MET A 6 -12.25 -20.31 -14.74
C MET A 6 -11.72 -19.63 -13.48
N PHE A 7 -11.30 -20.43 -12.51
CA PHE A 7 -10.71 -19.92 -11.26
C PHE A 7 -9.20 -20.02 -11.33
N GLY A 8 -8.51 -18.98 -10.90
CA GLY A 8 -7.06 -18.96 -10.86
C GLY A 8 -6.51 -17.68 -10.25
N ARG A 9 -5.23 -17.73 -9.88
CA ARG A 9 -4.49 -16.55 -9.43
C ARG A 9 -4.43 -15.52 -10.55
N GLY A 10 -4.63 -14.23 -10.21
CA GLY A 10 -4.64 -13.14 -11.19
C GLY A 10 -5.90 -13.09 -12.06
N ALA A 11 -6.91 -13.96 -11.85
CA ALA A 11 -8.15 -13.93 -12.61
C ALA A 11 -8.95 -12.64 -12.39
N LEU A 12 -8.85 -12.06 -11.19
CA LEU A 12 -9.43 -10.78 -10.83
C LEU A 12 -8.35 -9.69 -10.86
N ASP A 13 -7.25 -9.93 -10.19
CA ASP A 13 -6.15 -9.03 -9.90
C ASP A 13 -4.84 -9.62 -10.39
N MET A 14 -4.20 -9.17 -11.56
CA MET A 14 -4.95 -8.35 -12.54
C MET A 14 -4.54 -8.75 -13.96
N ASN A 15 -4.75 -10.05 -14.34
CA ASN A 15 -4.38 -10.55 -15.67
C ASN A 15 -5.17 -9.89 -16.82
N SER A 16 -6.38 -9.36 -16.52
CA SER A 16 -7.15 -8.64 -17.53
C SER A 16 -6.46 -7.34 -17.96
N GLY A 17 -5.81 -6.63 -17.02
CA GLY A 17 -5.01 -5.45 -17.32
C GLY A 17 -3.78 -5.79 -18.16
N VAL A 18 -3.06 -6.86 -17.82
CA VAL A 18 -1.93 -7.36 -18.61
C VAL A 18 -2.38 -7.71 -20.04
N ALA A 19 -3.50 -8.41 -20.20
CA ALA A 19 -4.07 -8.74 -21.51
C ALA A 19 -4.44 -7.47 -22.31
N GLY A 20 -5.01 -6.46 -21.65
CA GLY A 20 -5.31 -5.16 -22.26
C GLY A 20 -4.06 -4.46 -22.77
N HIS A 21 -2.99 -4.41 -21.98
CA HIS A 21 -1.70 -3.84 -22.40
C HIS A 21 -1.08 -4.59 -23.57
N MET A 22 -1.13 -5.92 -23.55
CA MET A 22 -0.64 -6.75 -24.67
C MET A 22 -1.44 -6.49 -25.95
N TRP A 23 -2.77 -6.33 -25.82
CA TRP A 23 -3.63 -5.99 -26.96
C TRP A 23 -3.26 -4.62 -27.55
N LEU A 24 -3.06 -3.62 -26.70
CA LEU A 24 -2.66 -2.27 -27.13
C LEU A 24 -1.32 -2.27 -27.87
N ILE A 25 -0.32 -3.00 -27.36
CA ILE A 25 0.97 -3.13 -28.06
C ILE A 25 0.79 -3.76 -29.42
N ARG A 26 0.02 -4.83 -29.49
CA ARG A 26 -0.29 -5.49 -30.78
C ARG A 26 -1.00 -4.51 -31.72
N TYR A 27 -2.05 -3.85 -31.25
CA TYR A 27 -2.82 -2.90 -32.04
C TYR A 27 -1.92 -1.82 -32.66
N PHE A 28 -1.14 -1.13 -31.87
CA PHE A 28 -0.24 -0.08 -32.36
C PHE A 28 0.95 -0.60 -33.18
N SER A 29 1.32 -1.86 -33.01
CA SER A 29 2.31 -2.46 -33.91
C SER A 29 1.75 -2.76 -35.31
N GLU A 30 0.44 -3.01 -35.41
CA GLU A 30 -0.30 -3.20 -36.67
C GLU A 30 -0.76 -1.84 -37.26
N HIS A 31 -0.87 -0.78 -36.44
CA HIS A 31 -1.32 0.57 -36.81
C HIS A 31 -0.33 1.65 -36.34
N PRO A 32 0.93 1.62 -36.76
CA PRO A 32 1.93 2.57 -36.27
C PRO A 32 1.63 4.02 -36.65
N GLU A 33 0.82 4.26 -37.68
CA GLU A 33 0.37 5.60 -38.09
C GLU A 33 -0.59 6.26 -37.08
N GLU A 34 -1.19 5.50 -36.17
CA GLU A 34 -2.06 6.02 -35.11
C GLU A 34 -1.32 6.34 -33.81
N LEU A 35 -0.02 6.06 -33.75
CA LEU A 35 0.82 6.29 -32.57
C LEU A 35 1.85 7.39 -32.82
N ASP A 36 1.66 8.54 -32.17
CA ASP A 36 2.65 9.64 -32.18
C ASP A 36 3.58 9.51 -30.97
N GLY A 37 4.46 8.52 -31.00
CA GLY A 37 5.40 8.25 -29.91
C GLY A 37 5.79 6.78 -29.79
N ASN A 38 6.12 6.37 -28.58
CA ASN A 38 6.54 5.00 -28.27
C ASN A 38 5.76 4.47 -27.07
N ILE A 39 5.52 3.16 -27.05
CA ILE A 39 4.93 2.46 -25.93
C ILE A 39 5.95 1.47 -25.37
N ILE A 40 6.15 1.51 -24.07
CA ILE A 40 6.93 0.52 -23.32
C ILE A 40 5.96 -0.18 -22.37
N ALA A 41 5.81 -1.49 -22.47
CA ALA A 41 5.10 -2.27 -21.48
C ALA A 41 6.07 -2.89 -20.49
N VAL A 42 5.75 -2.78 -19.24
CA VAL A 42 6.43 -3.46 -18.13
C VAL A 42 5.42 -4.36 -17.45
N SER A 43 5.74 -5.63 -17.33
CA SER A 43 4.96 -6.59 -16.56
C SER A 43 5.84 -7.17 -15.47
N GLU A 44 5.38 -7.10 -14.24
CA GLU A 44 6.08 -7.65 -13.09
C GLU A 44 5.32 -8.80 -12.44
N CYS A 45 6.00 -9.60 -11.64
CA CYS A 45 5.44 -10.80 -11.04
C CYS A 45 5.24 -10.68 -9.52
N ASP A 46 5.63 -9.56 -8.92
CA ASP A 46 5.76 -9.39 -7.47
C ASP A 46 5.28 -8.02 -6.96
N GLU A 47 4.26 -7.44 -7.62
CA GLU A 47 3.66 -6.17 -7.19
C GLU A 47 3.22 -6.26 -5.72
N GLU A 48 2.55 -7.36 -5.35
CA GLU A 48 2.04 -7.65 -4.00
C GLU A 48 3.14 -8.02 -2.98
N ASP A 49 4.37 -8.21 -3.41
CA ASP A 49 5.51 -8.56 -2.57
C ASP A 49 6.66 -7.57 -2.76
N ASN A 50 6.43 -6.33 -2.31
CA ASN A 50 7.39 -5.22 -2.32
C ASN A 50 7.82 -4.70 -3.71
N SER A 51 7.15 -5.09 -4.79
CA SER A 51 7.35 -4.56 -6.16
C SER A 51 8.81 -4.54 -6.62
N HIS A 52 9.57 -5.58 -6.32
CA HIS A 52 10.99 -5.65 -6.71
C HIS A 52 11.17 -5.65 -8.23
N GLY A 53 10.18 -6.16 -8.97
CA GLY A 53 10.17 -6.19 -10.41
C GLY A 53 10.22 -4.80 -11.02
N ILE A 54 9.29 -3.92 -10.66
CA ILE A 54 9.27 -2.54 -11.19
C ILE A 54 10.45 -1.73 -10.68
N ILE A 55 10.87 -1.90 -9.42
CA ILE A 55 12.05 -1.22 -8.86
C ILE A 55 13.30 -1.60 -9.68
N SER A 56 13.44 -2.86 -10.05
CA SER A 56 14.55 -3.33 -10.90
C SER A 56 14.45 -2.79 -12.32
N ALA A 57 13.25 -2.69 -12.87
CA ALA A 57 13.01 -2.15 -14.22
C ALA A 57 13.39 -0.66 -14.34
N LEU A 58 13.35 0.12 -13.24
CA LEU A 58 13.74 1.54 -13.26
C LEU A 58 15.15 1.76 -13.79
N LYS A 59 16.07 0.83 -13.52
CA LYS A 59 17.44 0.92 -14.06
C LYS A 59 17.44 0.81 -15.58
N ALA A 60 16.75 -0.17 -16.13
CA ALA A 60 16.63 -0.36 -17.58
C ALA A 60 15.91 0.81 -18.25
N LEU A 61 14.83 1.30 -17.64
CA LEU A 61 14.10 2.47 -18.15
C LEU A 61 14.99 3.72 -18.17
N LYS A 62 15.83 3.94 -17.17
CA LYS A 62 16.80 5.03 -17.16
C LYS A 62 17.84 4.87 -18.26
N GLU A 63 18.41 3.67 -18.42
CA GLU A 63 19.39 3.38 -19.48
C GLU A 63 18.77 3.58 -20.88
N TRP A 64 17.52 3.18 -21.08
CA TRP A 64 16.81 3.39 -22.36
C TRP A 64 16.51 4.86 -22.60
N LYS A 65 16.14 5.62 -21.58
CA LYS A 65 15.97 7.06 -21.70
C LYS A 65 17.22 7.72 -22.26
N GLU A 66 18.38 7.41 -21.70
CA GLU A 66 19.66 7.97 -22.13
C GLU A 66 20.08 7.46 -23.52
N LYS A 67 19.93 6.15 -23.78
CA LYS A 67 20.37 5.51 -25.01
C LYS A 67 19.55 5.90 -26.24
N TYR A 68 18.26 6.09 -26.07
CA TYR A 68 17.30 6.32 -27.16
C TYR A 68 16.74 7.74 -27.14
N ASP A 69 17.22 8.61 -26.26
CA ASP A 69 16.77 9.99 -26.09
C ASP A 69 15.24 10.06 -25.85
N LEU A 70 14.75 9.21 -24.94
CA LEU A 70 13.32 9.12 -24.65
C LEU A 70 12.90 10.14 -23.60
N GLU A 71 11.70 10.70 -23.79
CA GLU A 71 10.96 11.43 -22.76
C GLU A 71 9.75 10.60 -22.32
N TYR A 72 9.68 10.25 -21.03
CA TYR A 72 8.52 9.57 -20.45
C TYR A 72 7.45 10.61 -20.09
N ILE A 73 6.37 10.64 -20.86
CA ILE A 73 5.30 11.64 -20.72
C ILE A 73 4.17 11.16 -19.83
N ALA A 74 3.96 9.84 -19.72
CA ALA A 74 2.92 9.24 -18.90
C ALA A 74 3.28 7.82 -18.49
N ALA A 75 2.74 7.37 -17.38
CA ALA A 75 2.68 5.97 -16.98
C ALA A 75 1.21 5.59 -16.79
N ILE A 76 0.80 4.49 -17.39
CA ILE A 76 -0.57 3.95 -17.28
C ILE A 76 -0.46 2.62 -16.56
N ASN A 77 -1.03 2.58 -15.36
CA ASN A 77 -1.14 1.35 -14.58
C ASN A 77 -2.54 0.75 -14.78
N ALA A 78 -2.61 -0.57 -14.91
CA ALA A 78 -3.86 -1.31 -14.87
C ALA A 78 -3.90 -2.10 -13.58
N ASP A 79 -4.91 -1.82 -12.77
CA ASP A 79 -5.13 -2.47 -11.50
C ASP A 79 -6.61 -2.74 -11.28
N TYR A 80 -6.91 -3.59 -10.31
CA TYR A 80 -8.27 -3.92 -9.94
C TYR A 80 -8.91 -2.76 -9.19
N SER A 81 -10.13 -2.40 -9.58
CA SER A 81 -10.92 -1.40 -8.89
C SER A 81 -12.30 -1.93 -8.53
N THR A 82 -12.83 -1.51 -7.38
CA THR A 82 -14.17 -1.85 -6.92
C THR A 82 -15.10 -0.63 -6.98
N PRO A 83 -16.42 -0.86 -7.11
CA PRO A 83 -17.39 0.17 -6.82
C PRO A 83 -17.26 0.70 -5.38
N TYR A 84 -17.51 1.99 -5.17
CA TYR A 84 -17.51 2.58 -3.82
C TYR A 84 -18.70 2.14 -2.96
N HIS A 85 -19.82 1.75 -3.59
CA HIS A 85 -21.02 1.24 -2.94
C HIS A 85 -21.79 0.32 -3.91
N ALA A 86 -22.81 -0.38 -3.41
CA ALA A 86 -23.50 -1.44 -4.16
C ALA A 86 -24.21 -0.94 -5.44
N GLU A 87 -24.65 0.31 -5.46
CA GLU A 87 -25.35 0.93 -6.59
C GLU A 87 -24.42 1.76 -7.49
N ASP A 88 -23.10 1.69 -7.25
CA ASP A 88 -22.13 2.45 -8.03
C ASP A 88 -21.80 1.72 -9.33
N GLU A 89 -22.26 2.28 -10.43
CA GLU A 89 -22.03 1.77 -11.80
C GLU A 89 -20.85 2.45 -12.50
N ASN A 90 -20.13 3.37 -11.82
CA ASN A 90 -19.03 4.10 -12.41
C ASN A 90 -17.80 3.23 -12.66
N ARG A 91 -17.03 3.64 -13.66
CA ARG A 91 -15.69 3.15 -13.93
C ARG A 91 -14.70 4.27 -13.60
N TYR A 92 -13.79 4.00 -12.67
CA TYR A 92 -12.88 5.02 -12.18
C TYR A 92 -11.55 5.00 -12.94
N VAL A 93 -11.05 6.19 -13.23
CA VAL A 93 -9.71 6.42 -13.73
C VAL A 93 -9.04 7.38 -12.76
N TYR A 94 -7.97 6.92 -12.14
CA TYR A 94 -7.22 7.70 -11.15
C TYR A 94 -6.09 8.45 -11.84
N PHE A 95 -5.93 9.73 -11.50
CA PHE A 95 -4.83 10.56 -11.96
C PHE A 95 -3.83 10.77 -10.84
N GLY A 96 -2.63 10.22 -11.00
CA GLY A 96 -1.59 10.25 -9.98
C GLY A 96 -1.62 9.05 -9.05
N THR A 97 -0.86 9.14 -7.98
CA THR A 97 -0.69 8.07 -6.98
C THR A 97 -0.88 8.63 -5.58
N ILE A 98 -1.36 7.77 -4.68
CA ILE A 98 -1.40 8.07 -3.25
C ILE A 98 -0.09 7.65 -2.60
N GLY A 99 0.38 8.43 -1.62
CA GLY A 99 1.49 8.03 -0.77
C GLY A 99 1.03 7.05 0.31
N LYS A 100 1.92 6.14 0.70
CA LYS A 100 1.66 5.15 1.76
C LYS A 100 2.81 5.12 2.75
N LEU A 101 2.49 5.17 4.03
CA LEU A 101 3.43 5.04 5.14
C LEU A 101 2.98 3.94 6.08
N LEU A 102 3.97 3.33 6.75
CA LEU A 102 3.76 2.37 7.82
C LEU A 102 4.40 2.88 9.12
N PRO A 103 3.83 3.91 9.77
CA PRO A 103 4.30 4.35 11.07
C PRO A 103 4.32 3.19 12.05
N THR A 104 5.47 2.95 12.67
CA THR A 104 5.67 1.85 13.60
C THR A 104 6.02 2.41 14.96
N PHE A 105 5.27 1.99 15.96
CA PHE A 105 5.51 2.33 17.36
C PHE A 105 6.14 1.13 18.06
N TYR A 106 7.31 1.33 18.61
CA TYR A 106 7.99 0.37 19.46
C TYR A 106 7.95 0.87 20.90
N VAL A 107 7.30 0.10 21.76
CA VAL A 107 7.05 0.48 23.14
C VAL A 107 7.84 -0.42 24.07
N VAL A 108 8.69 0.16 24.89
CA VAL A 108 9.43 -0.53 25.94
C VAL A 108 8.72 -0.28 27.27
N GLY A 109 8.30 -1.35 27.91
CA GLY A 109 7.68 -1.33 29.24
C GLY A 109 8.63 -1.74 30.35
N ARG A 110 8.04 -2.21 31.42
CA ARG A 110 8.76 -2.82 32.55
C ARG A 110 8.06 -4.13 32.90
N GLU A 111 8.78 -5.22 32.70
CA GLU A 111 8.31 -6.56 33.03
C GLU A 111 7.91 -6.68 34.52
N THR A 112 6.85 -7.41 34.78
CA THR A 112 6.44 -7.79 36.13
C THR A 112 5.69 -9.12 36.12
N HIS A 113 5.77 -9.84 37.24
CA HIS A 113 4.93 -11.00 37.48
C HIS A 113 3.47 -10.57 37.62
N VAL A 114 2.51 -11.33 37.05
CA VAL A 114 1.06 -10.97 37.09
C VAL A 114 0.52 -10.83 38.50
N GLY A 115 1.07 -11.52 39.48
CA GLY A 115 0.76 -11.37 40.90
C GLY A 115 1.25 -10.05 41.54
N GLN A 116 2.06 -9.28 40.82
CA GLN A 116 2.62 -7.99 41.23
C GLN A 116 2.29 -6.91 40.18
N ALA A 117 1.06 -6.88 39.74
CA ALA A 117 0.62 -6.10 38.57
C ALA A 117 1.02 -4.61 38.60
N TYR A 118 1.04 -3.99 39.76
CA TYR A 118 1.45 -2.59 39.95
C TYR A 118 2.99 -2.39 39.98
N GLY A 119 3.76 -3.46 39.95
CA GLY A 119 5.22 -3.43 39.95
C GLY A 119 5.85 -3.13 38.58
N GLY A 120 5.08 -3.20 37.51
CA GLY A 120 5.54 -3.09 36.13
C GLY A 120 4.84 -2.01 35.31
N LEU A 121 5.18 -2.00 34.03
CA LEU A 121 4.48 -1.20 33.00
C LEU A 121 4.29 -2.11 31.78
N ASN A 122 3.07 -2.58 31.57
CA ASN A 122 2.77 -3.47 30.46
C ASN A 122 2.73 -2.71 29.11
N PRO A 123 3.68 -2.96 28.19
CA PRO A 123 3.71 -2.26 26.90
C PRO A 123 2.51 -2.58 26.01
N ASN A 124 1.86 -3.75 26.18
CA ASN A 124 0.64 -4.09 25.45
C ASN A 124 -0.52 -3.11 25.75
N LEU A 125 -0.61 -2.60 26.99
CA LEU A 125 -1.60 -1.60 27.34
C LEU A 125 -1.36 -0.29 26.60
N ILE A 126 -0.10 0.15 26.51
CA ILE A 126 0.27 1.38 25.78
C ILE A 126 -0.01 1.23 24.29
N VAL A 127 0.35 0.09 23.70
CA VAL A 127 0.08 -0.20 22.27
C VAL A 127 -1.44 -0.25 22.01
N ALA A 128 -2.22 -0.85 22.90
CA ALA A 128 -3.68 -0.87 22.77
C ALA A 128 -4.28 0.55 22.81
N GLU A 129 -3.76 1.44 23.67
CA GLU A 129 -4.20 2.83 23.75
C GLU A 129 -3.78 3.62 22.49
N LEU A 130 -2.58 3.44 21.98
CA LEU A 130 -2.16 4.00 20.68
C LEU A 130 -3.10 3.55 19.56
N THR A 131 -3.45 2.28 19.52
CA THR A 131 -4.38 1.76 18.51
C THR A 131 -5.76 2.43 18.63
N ARG A 132 -6.27 2.60 19.86
CA ARG A 132 -7.55 3.28 20.09
C ARG A 132 -7.54 4.74 19.61
N LEU A 133 -6.40 5.42 19.69
CA LEU A 133 -6.25 6.82 19.25
C LEU A 133 -6.05 6.95 17.73
N ILE A 134 -5.43 5.96 17.10
CA ILE A 134 -5.02 6.03 15.69
C ILE A 134 -6.06 5.37 14.76
N GLU A 135 -6.62 4.22 15.16
CA GLU A 135 -7.54 3.44 14.33
C GLU A 135 -8.75 4.25 13.90
N LEU A 136 -8.96 4.35 12.59
CA LEU A 136 -10.07 5.08 11.97
C LEU A 136 -10.21 6.54 12.41
N ASN A 137 -9.12 7.16 12.85
CA ASN A 137 -9.14 8.55 13.29
C ASN A 137 -9.11 9.51 12.08
N PRO A 138 -10.20 10.24 11.80
CA PRO A 138 -10.27 11.14 10.64
C PRO A 138 -9.35 12.37 10.78
N GLU A 139 -8.93 12.73 11.97
CA GLU A 139 -7.99 13.85 12.19
C GLU A 139 -6.59 13.55 11.63
N LEU A 140 -6.27 12.26 11.42
CA LEU A 140 -5.02 11.81 10.83
C LEU A 140 -5.09 11.67 9.30
N CYS A 141 -6.24 11.93 8.68
CA CYS A 141 -6.37 11.96 7.23
C CYS A 141 -5.58 13.12 6.63
N ASP A 142 -5.21 12.96 5.37
CA ASP A 142 -4.69 14.01 4.51
C ASP A 142 -5.76 14.43 3.48
N GLU A 143 -5.76 15.69 3.08
CA GLU A 143 -6.69 16.22 2.11
C GLU A 143 -5.94 17.01 1.04
N ALA A 144 -6.19 16.69 -0.23
CA ALA A 144 -5.71 17.47 -1.37
C ALA A 144 -6.65 17.31 -2.56
N GLN A 145 -6.75 18.33 -3.40
CA GLN A 145 -7.55 18.33 -4.65
C GLN A 145 -9.05 18.01 -4.42
N GLY A 146 -9.56 18.20 -3.20
CA GLY A 146 -10.95 17.86 -2.84
C GLY A 146 -11.15 16.39 -2.47
N GLU A 147 -10.09 15.61 -2.36
CA GLU A 147 -10.12 14.23 -1.88
C GLU A 147 -9.50 14.11 -0.50
N VAL A 148 -10.13 13.33 0.37
CA VAL A 148 -9.67 13.00 1.71
C VAL A 148 -9.22 11.54 1.72
N THR A 149 -8.06 11.26 2.29
CA THR A 149 -7.56 9.89 2.41
C THR A 149 -8.45 9.05 3.33
N ILE A 150 -8.42 7.73 3.13
CA ILE A 150 -8.98 6.79 4.09
C ILE A 150 -8.24 6.94 5.42
N PRO A 151 -8.94 6.91 6.57
CA PRO A 151 -8.30 7.00 7.89
C PRO A 151 -7.27 5.88 8.11
N PRO A 152 -6.32 6.09 9.02
CA PRO A 152 -5.34 5.07 9.38
C PRO A 152 -5.98 3.78 9.86
N MET A 153 -5.36 2.65 9.54
CA MET A 153 -5.77 1.32 9.99
C MET A 153 -4.61 0.54 10.58
N SER A 154 -4.85 -0.13 11.67
CA SER A 154 -3.89 -1.02 12.32
C SER A 154 -3.71 -2.29 11.48
N LEU A 155 -2.49 -2.57 11.08
CA LEU A 155 -2.15 -3.79 10.34
C LEU A 155 -1.54 -4.86 11.23
N LYS A 156 -0.90 -4.47 12.32
CA LYS A 156 -0.35 -5.41 13.28
C LYS A 156 -0.17 -4.78 14.66
N GLN A 157 -0.44 -5.60 15.68
CA GLN A 157 -0.17 -5.34 17.07
C GLN A 157 0.33 -6.64 17.72
N SER A 158 1.48 -6.59 18.38
CA SER A 158 2.08 -7.78 18.99
C SER A 158 3.12 -7.39 20.04
N ASP A 159 3.37 -8.28 20.98
CA ASP A 159 4.59 -8.25 21.80
C ASP A 159 5.67 -9.21 21.25
N PHE A 160 6.77 -9.34 21.97
CA PHE A 160 7.93 -10.16 21.59
C PHE A 160 8.06 -11.42 22.44
N LYS A 161 6.99 -11.87 23.09
CA LYS A 161 7.04 -13.13 23.84
C LYS A 161 6.89 -14.31 22.87
N ASP A 162 7.84 -15.22 22.93
CA ASP A 162 7.83 -16.45 22.14
C ASP A 162 6.99 -17.57 22.77
N ALA A 163 6.76 -17.50 24.08
CA ALA A 163 6.02 -18.51 24.82
C ALA A 163 5.24 -17.91 26.00
N TYR A 164 4.28 -18.68 26.49
CA TYR A 164 3.56 -18.34 27.71
C TYR A 164 4.50 -18.31 28.91
N THR A 165 4.43 -17.20 29.65
CA THR A 165 4.99 -17.06 31.02
C THR A 165 4.00 -16.24 31.84
N VAL A 166 4.16 -16.25 33.16
CA VAL A 166 3.37 -15.40 34.09
C VAL A 166 3.91 -13.96 34.20
N GLN A 167 4.84 -13.60 33.34
CA GLN A 167 5.42 -12.26 33.25
C GLN A 167 4.74 -11.43 32.16
N THR A 168 4.61 -10.12 32.35
CA THR A 168 4.25 -9.18 31.29
C THR A 168 5.41 -9.06 30.29
N PRO A 169 5.16 -8.71 29.03
CA PRO A 169 6.25 -8.52 28.07
C PRO A 169 7.12 -7.29 28.41
N ILE A 170 8.38 -7.32 27.96
CA ILE A 170 9.30 -6.18 28.09
C ILE A 170 9.01 -5.12 27.04
N ALA A 171 8.63 -5.51 25.84
CA ALA A 171 8.33 -4.62 24.73
C ALA A 171 7.16 -5.13 23.88
N ALA A 172 6.51 -4.20 23.20
CA ALA A 172 5.47 -4.47 22.22
C ALA A 172 5.58 -3.47 21.06
N TYR A 173 4.93 -3.77 19.94
CA TYR A 173 4.89 -2.88 18.80
C TYR A 173 3.54 -2.93 18.08
N ALA A 174 3.25 -1.86 17.37
CA ALA A 174 2.18 -1.83 16.38
C ALA A 174 2.63 -1.01 15.17
N TYR A 175 2.06 -1.32 13.99
CA TYR A 175 2.19 -0.46 12.83
C TYR A 175 0.85 -0.30 12.13
N TYR A 176 0.71 0.83 11.48
CA TYR A 176 -0.52 1.30 10.87
C TYR A 176 -0.29 1.63 9.40
N ASN A 177 -1.32 1.40 8.58
CA ASN A 177 -1.34 1.93 7.23
C ASN A 177 -1.84 3.37 7.27
N VAL A 178 -1.08 4.30 6.69
CA VAL A 178 -1.44 5.71 6.57
C VAL A 178 -1.25 6.14 5.15
N PHE A 179 -2.32 6.65 4.54
CA PHE A 179 -2.27 7.22 3.20
C PHE A 179 -2.01 8.72 3.23
N THR A 180 -1.36 9.23 2.21
CA THR A 180 -1.10 10.66 2.04
C THR A 180 -1.33 11.11 0.61
N HIS A 181 -1.87 12.31 0.44
CA HIS A 181 -1.89 13.02 -0.84
C HIS A 181 -0.74 14.02 -0.94
N SER A 182 -0.65 14.91 0.04
CA SER A 182 0.27 16.05 0.04
C SER A 182 1.23 16.06 1.23
N MET A 183 0.85 15.47 2.36
CA MET A 183 1.68 15.45 3.55
C MET A 183 2.94 14.61 3.35
N SER A 184 4.06 15.19 3.72
CA SER A 184 5.34 14.47 3.79
C SER A 184 5.35 13.48 4.96
N PRO A 185 6.25 12.47 4.94
CA PRO A 185 6.45 11.56 6.08
C PRO A 185 6.73 12.29 7.40
N ARG A 186 7.40 13.43 7.34
CA ARG A 186 7.71 14.24 8.52
C ARG A 186 6.47 14.86 9.14
N GLU A 187 5.55 15.35 8.31
CA GLU A 187 4.29 15.97 8.75
C GLU A 187 3.36 14.93 9.35
N ILE A 188 3.24 13.74 8.73
CA ILE A 188 2.50 12.61 9.30
C ILE A 188 3.04 12.21 10.67
N MET A 189 4.36 12.05 10.78
CA MET A 189 4.99 11.69 12.05
C MET A 189 4.89 12.80 13.11
N ALA A 190 4.74 14.05 12.70
CA ALA A 190 4.45 15.15 13.63
C ALA A 190 3.03 15.06 14.17
N LYS A 191 2.02 14.90 13.30
CA LYS A 191 0.62 14.69 13.71
C LYS A 191 0.44 13.49 14.66
N MET A 192 1.16 12.41 14.43
CA MET A 192 1.07 11.22 15.28
C MET A 192 1.75 11.35 16.65
N LYS A 193 2.44 12.46 16.92
CA LYS A 193 3.06 12.74 18.22
C LYS A 193 2.21 13.60 19.14
N GLU A 194 1.18 14.20 18.61
CA GLU A 194 0.19 15.00 19.33
C GLU A 194 -0.91 14.11 19.95
#